data_b38f3ee2fa3387466b7387bd749108e2
#
_entry.id   b38f3ee2fa3387466b7387bd749108e2
#
_cell.length_a   1.000
_cell.length_b   1.000
_cell.length_c   1.000
_cell.angle_alpha   90.00
_cell.angle_beta   90.00
_cell.angle_gamma   90.00
#
_symmetry.space_group_name_H-M   'P 1'
#
loop_
_entity.id
_entity.type
_entity.pdbx_description
1 polymer ?
#
loop_
_entity_poly.entity_id
_entity_poly.type
_entity_poly.pdbx_seq_one_letter_code
_entity_poly.pdbx_strand_id
1 'polypeptide(L)'
;MAYGIVHNFPGGTKEQYEASIAAVHPSDGGLPEGQLFHAAGPSADGWTIVAVHESQESWERFRDETLMPTMPGIEGGLPTPPQETTFPVHNQQTG
;
A
#
# COMPACT_ATOMS: atom_id res chain seq x y z
N MET A 1 18.01 -4.97 0.15
CA MET A 1 17.19 -5.77 1.07
C MET A 1 15.74 -5.35 0.92
N ALA A 2 14.87 -6.29 0.73
CA ALA A 2 13.45 -5.99 0.59
C ALA A 2 12.88 -5.37 1.86
N TYR A 3 11.83 -4.58 1.70
CA TYR A 3 11.23 -3.82 2.78
C TYR A 3 9.73 -4.05 2.81
N GLY A 4 9.21 -4.45 3.97
CA GLY A 4 7.80 -4.76 4.14
C GLY A 4 7.03 -3.60 4.75
N ILE A 5 5.80 -3.41 4.28
CA ILE A 5 4.92 -2.35 4.74
C ILE A 5 3.55 -2.95 5.03
N VAL A 6 3.02 -2.67 6.21
CA VAL A 6 1.65 -3.04 6.57
C VAL A 6 0.91 -1.77 6.91
N HIS A 7 -0.18 -1.52 6.19
CA HIS A 7 -1.06 -0.39 6.44
C HIS A 7 -2.42 -0.90 6.92
N ASN A 8 -2.87 -0.42 8.06
CA ASN A 8 -4.22 -0.69 8.55
C ASN A 8 -5.02 0.61 8.48
N PHE A 9 -6.20 0.55 7.83
CA PHE A 9 -7.10 1.69 7.70
C PHE A 9 -8.35 1.42 8.51
N PRO A 10 -8.42 1.87 9.77
CA PRO A 10 -9.62 1.67 10.59
C PRO A 10 -10.83 2.27 9.90
N GLY A 11 -11.90 1.48 9.79
CA GLY A 11 -13.11 1.91 9.09
C GLY A 11 -13.02 1.85 7.57
N GLY A 12 -11.89 1.39 7.02
CA GLY A 12 -11.73 1.30 5.57
C GLY A 12 -12.63 0.25 4.95
N THR A 13 -12.99 0.46 3.67
CA THR A 13 -13.89 -0.44 2.93
C THR A 13 -13.27 -0.86 1.61
N LYS A 14 -13.84 -1.91 1.02
CA LYS A 14 -13.42 -2.39 -0.31
C LYS A 14 -13.54 -1.30 -1.35
N GLU A 15 -14.63 -0.56 -1.35
CA GLU A 15 -14.87 0.49 -2.32
C GLU A 15 -13.84 1.61 -2.20
N GLN A 16 -13.49 1.98 -0.97
CA GLN A 16 -12.46 2.97 -0.73
C GLN A 16 -11.10 2.48 -1.20
N TYR A 17 -10.80 1.19 -0.97
CA TYR A 17 -9.56 0.59 -1.43
C TYR A 17 -9.46 0.62 -2.95
N GLU A 18 -10.53 0.22 -3.64
CA GLU A 18 -10.53 0.20 -5.10
C GLU A 18 -10.32 1.59 -5.69
N ALA A 19 -10.95 2.61 -5.10
CA ALA A 19 -10.74 3.99 -5.53
C ALA A 19 -9.29 4.43 -5.34
N SER A 20 -8.68 4.05 -4.21
CA SER A 20 -7.30 4.41 -3.90
C SER A 20 -6.32 3.72 -4.84
N ILE A 21 -6.50 2.42 -5.09
CA ILE A 21 -5.63 1.65 -5.96
C ILE A 21 -5.69 2.17 -7.40
N ALA A 22 -6.87 2.54 -7.86
CA ALA A 22 -7.02 3.08 -9.21
C ALA A 22 -6.20 4.36 -9.41
N ALA A 23 -5.98 5.12 -8.34
CA ALA A 23 -5.23 6.37 -8.41
C ALA A 23 -3.72 6.18 -8.28
N VAL A 24 -3.25 5.15 -7.57
CA VAL A 24 -1.82 5.02 -7.24
C VAL A 24 -1.12 3.84 -7.91
N HIS A 25 -1.86 2.88 -8.47
CA HIS A 25 -1.27 1.76 -9.20
C HIS A 25 -1.41 1.97 -10.71
N PRO A 26 -0.53 1.35 -11.52
CA PRO A 26 -0.65 1.45 -12.97
C PRO A 26 -1.99 0.91 -13.47
N SER A 27 -2.53 1.54 -14.51
CA SER A 27 -3.84 1.18 -15.06
C SER A 27 -3.88 -0.19 -15.74
N ASP A 28 -2.71 -0.78 -16.00
CA ASP A 28 -2.63 -2.12 -16.61
C ASP A 28 -2.77 -3.25 -15.59
N GLY A 29 -3.02 -2.92 -14.32
CA GLY A 29 -3.15 -3.92 -13.27
C GLY A 29 -1.83 -4.39 -12.68
N GLY A 30 -0.72 -3.83 -13.13
CA GLY A 30 0.60 -4.18 -12.60
C GLY A 30 0.91 -3.51 -11.29
N LEU A 31 2.10 -3.79 -10.75
CA LEU A 31 2.57 -3.16 -9.53
C LEU A 31 3.36 -1.90 -9.86
N PRO A 32 3.38 -0.91 -8.94
CA PRO A 32 4.25 0.25 -9.11
C PRO A 32 5.72 -0.18 -9.19
N GLU A 33 6.54 0.66 -9.80
CA GLU A 33 7.97 0.40 -9.89
C GLU A 33 8.56 0.14 -8.50
N GLY A 34 9.32 -0.95 -8.39
CA GLY A 34 9.99 -1.34 -7.14
C GLY A 34 9.12 -2.12 -6.18
N GLN A 35 7.83 -2.22 -6.41
CA GLN A 35 6.97 -3.04 -5.56
C GLN A 35 6.99 -4.48 -6.05
N LEU A 36 7.27 -5.42 -5.14
CA LEU A 36 7.44 -6.83 -5.47
C LEU A 36 6.20 -7.66 -5.14
N PHE A 37 5.37 -7.18 -4.22
CA PHE A 37 4.22 -7.93 -3.73
C PHE A 37 3.19 -6.98 -3.17
N HIS A 38 1.93 -7.31 -3.35
CA HIS A 38 0.82 -6.52 -2.82
C HIS A 38 -0.34 -7.46 -2.50
N ALA A 39 -0.88 -7.34 -1.30
CA ALA A 39 -2.08 -8.07 -0.92
C ALA A 39 -2.93 -7.16 -0.03
N ALA A 40 -4.25 -7.30 -0.12
CA ALA A 40 -5.13 -6.45 0.65
C ALA A 40 -6.45 -7.19 0.92
N GLY A 41 -7.10 -6.84 2.01
CA GLY A 41 -8.38 -7.43 2.35
C GLY A 41 -9.00 -6.80 3.58
N PRO A 42 -10.26 -7.16 3.88
CA PRO A 42 -10.92 -6.67 5.08
C PRO A 42 -10.27 -7.27 6.32
N SER A 43 -10.16 -6.47 7.36
CA SER A 43 -9.62 -6.87 8.65
C SER A 43 -10.60 -6.46 9.76
N ALA A 44 -10.32 -6.87 11.00
CA ALA A 44 -11.28 -6.74 12.10
C ALA A 44 -11.86 -5.33 12.26
N ASP A 45 -11.03 -4.30 12.09
CA ASP A 45 -11.44 -2.91 12.29
C ASP A 45 -11.49 -2.09 11.00
N GLY A 46 -11.34 -2.72 9.85
CA GLY A 46 -11.37 -1.97 8.59
C GLY A 46 -10.72 -2.70 7.44
N TRP A 47 -9.66 -2.12 6.88
CA TRP A 47 -8.98 -2.65 5.69
C TRP A 47 -7.49 -2.70 5.93
N THR A 48 -6.84 -3.79 5.54
CA THR A 48 -5.40 -3.96 5.70
C THR A 48 -4.74 -4.21 4.36
N ILE A 49 -3.61 -3.56 4.13
CA ILE A 49 -2.79 -3.72 2.94
C ILE A 49 -1.41 -4.17 3.36
N VAL A 50 -0.86 -5.18 2.66
CA VAL A 50 0.51 -5.63 2.84
C VAL A 50 1.24 -5.46 1.52
N ALA A 51 2.39 -4.81 1.55
CA ALA A 51 3.22 -4.63 0.37
C ALA A 51 4.67 -4.91 0.70
N VAL A 52 5.43 -5.34 -0.32
CA VAL A 52 6.87 -5.52 -0.20
C VAL A 52 7.52 -4.76 -1.33
N HIS A 53 8.48 -3.90 -1.01
CA HIS A 53 9.29 -3.19 -1.98
C HIS A 53 10.70 -3.77 -2.04
N GLU A 54 11.40 -3.54 -3.14
CA GLU A 54 12.76 -4.06 -3.33
C GLU A 54 13.76 -3.48 -2.33
N SER A 55 13.44 -2.30 -1.75
CA SER A 55 14.30 -1.64 -0.76
C SER A 55 13.50 -0.62 0.01
N GLN A 56 14.05 -0.17 1.14
CA GLN A 56 13.47 0.93 1.90
C GLN A 56 13.42 2.21 1.07
N GLU A 57 14.46 2.47 0.27
CA GLU A 57 14.49 3.65 -0.58
C GLU A 57 13.38 3.61 -1.64
N SER A 58 13.12 2.43 -2.21
CA SER A 58 12.03 2.26 -3.17
C SER A 58 10.69 2.59 -2.53
N TRP A 59 10.43 2.10 -1.31
CA TRP A 59 9.21 2.41 -0.57
C TRP A 59 9.09 3.90 -0.29
N GLU A 60 10.16 4.52 0.19
CA GLU A 60 10.13 5.94 0.54
C GLU A 60 9.88 6.80 -0.69
N ARG A 61 10.45 6.43 -1.83
CA ARG A 61 10.20 7.13 -3.09
C ARG A 61 8.73 7.02 -3.51
N PHE A 62 8.19 5.82 -3.47
CA PHE A 62 6.78 5.61 -3.81
C PHE A 62 5.86 6.40 -2.87
N ARG A 63 6.15 6.34 -1.56
CA ARG A 63 5.39 7.10 -0.57
C ARG A 63 5.42 8.60 -0.86
N ASP A 64 6.61 9.15 -1.09
CA ASP A 64 6.78 10.60 -1.20
C ASP A 64 6.35 11.13 -2.55
N GLU A 65 6.54 10.37 -3.62
CA GLU A 65 6.24 10.83 -4.97
C GLU A 65 4.84 10.47 -5.46
N THR A 66 4.23 9.44 -4.91
CA THR A 66 2.93 8.93 -5.36
C THR A 66 1.88 8.93 -4.26
N LEU A 67 2.14 8.28 -3.14
CA LEU A 67 1.11 8.12 -2.10
C LEU A 67 0.77 9.42 -1.40
N MET A 68 1.75 10.09 -0.84
CA MET A 68 1.51 11.30 -0.04
C MET A 68 0.86 12.42 -0.85
N PRO A 69 1.31 12.69 -2.09
CA PRO A 69 0.65 13.72 -2.89
C PRO A 69 -0.74 13.34 -3.38
N THR A 70 -1.03 12.06 -3.56
CA THR A 70 -2.25 11.58 -4.22
C THR A 70 -3.35 11.17 -3.26
N MET A 71 -3.01 10.40 -2.21
CA MET A 71 -4.02 9.79 -1.34
C MET A 71 -5.01 10.77 -0.70
N PRO A 72 -4.57 11.91 -0.15
CA PRO A 72 -5.53 12.81 0.50
C PRO A 72 -6.57 13.42 -0.43
N GLY A 73 -6.27 13.44 -1.75
CA GLY A 73 -7.17 14.04 -2.73
C GLY A 73 -8.08 13.05 -3.44
N ILE A 74 -8.05 11.76 -3.08
CA ILE A 74 -8.87 10.75 -3.75
C ILE A 74 -10.29 10.81 -3.21
N GLU A 75 -11.24 11.14 -4.07
CA GLU A 75 -12.65 11.12 -3.71
C GLU A 75 -13.08 9.67 -3.46
N GLY A 76 -13.67 9.43 -2.29
CA GLY A 76 -14.10 8.08 -1.91
C GLY A 76 -12.95 7.14 -1.58
N GLY A 77 -11.73 7.66 -1.39
CA GLY A 77 -10.58 6.85 -1.06
C GLY A 77 -10.51 6.46 0.41
N LEU A 78 -9.49 5.65 0.73
CA LEU A 78 -9.27 5.19 2.10
C LEU A 78 -8.97 6.37 3.04
N PRO A 79 -9.44 6.28 4.30
CA PRO A 79 -9.12 7.32 5.27
C PRO A 79 -7.62 7.36 5.56
N THR A 80 -7.07 8.55 5.70
CA THR A 80 -5.65 8.75 5.96
C THR A 80 -5.48 9.60 7.21
N PRO A 81 -4.36 9.45 7.93
CA PRO A 81 -3.29 8.47 7.69
C PRO A 81 -3.65 7.07 8.19
N PRO A 82 -3.07 6.02 7.59
CA PRO A 82 -3.24 4.67 8.11
C PRO A 82 -2.35 4.44 9.33
N GLN A 83 -2.63 3.36 10.04
CA GLN A 83 -1.68 2.83 11.01
C GLN A 83 -0.62 2.07 10.23
N GLU A 84 0.64 2.42 10.39
CA GLU A 84 1.73 1.88 9.58
C GLU A 84 2.72 1.08 10.41
N THR A 85 3.08 -0.10 9.89
CA THR A 85 4.19 -0.89 10.40
C THR A 85 5.12 -1.18 9.23
N THR A 86 6.40 -0.91 9.39
CA THR A 86 7.40 -1.20 8.37
C THR A 86 8.54 -2.02 8.97
N PHE A 87 9.18 -2.84 8.14
CA PHE A 87 10.26 -3.70 8.61
C PHE A 87 11.15 -4.14 7.46
N PRO A 88 12.46 -4.31 7.69
CA PRO A 88 13.30 -4.96 6.70
C PRO A 88 12.91 -6.43 6.61
N VAL A 89 12.81 -6.95 5.39
CA VAL A 89 12.39 -8.34 5.20
C VAL A 89 13.59 -9.26 5.40
N HIS A 90 13.49 -10.15 6.37
CA HIS A 90 14.53 -11.14 6.65
C HIS A 90 14.34 -12.38 5.77
N ASN A 91 13.11 -12.80 5.58
CA ASN A 91 12.78 -13.98 4.79
C ASN A 91 11.52 -13.71 3.97
N GLN A 92 11.59 -13.99 2.67
CA GLN A 92 10.45 -13.83 1.77
C GLN A 92 10.32 -15.11 0.96
N GLN A 93 9.18 -15.76 1.08
CA GLN A 93 8.86 -16.96 0.31
C GLN A 93 7.60 -16.70 -0.49
N THR A 94 7.57 -17.20 -1.72
CA THR A 94 6.40 -17.12 -2.59
C THR A 94 6.07 -18.53 -3.07
N GLY A 95 4.77 -18.83 -3.18
CA GLY A 95 4.44 -20.18 -3.50
C GLY A 95 3.34 -20.37 -4.50
#